data_951db73bc81c5ba3775e03bd4510ee78
#
_entry.id   951db73bc81c5ba3775e03bd4510ee78
#
_cell.length_a   1.000
_cell.length_b   1.000
_cell.length_c   1.000
_cell.angle_alpha   90.00
_cell.angle_beta   90.00
_cell.angle_gamma   90.00
#
_symmetry.space_group_name_H-M   'P 1'
#
loop_
_entity.id
_entity.type
_entity.pdbx_description
1 polymer ?
#
loop_
_entity_poly.entity_id
_entity_poly.type
_entity_poly.pdbx_seq_one_letter_code
_entity_poly.pdbx_strand_id
1 'polypeptide(L)'
;MQPQPSLEPDKKQNKKKKGPNIQKATFLGFLGLLSIVALYVGFTGNDVNWGALVFMFVSYAVIFYIGSITAGKKPDSAKDMMVAGRSMPLWIAMFTMTATWVGGGYLAGTAETTFSLGIVWAQAPWGYGLSLIIGGIFYARKMRRYEFTTMLDPLEVRFGKKVAGVLYLPALLGELFWSAAILVALGTTFGLILGLDFNTSIIISAIIAIAYTFVGGMWSVALTDVAQVIMMFIGLFLVIPFALSEVGGLGQAWGTYKEGMAGFTNLFPPLDGWNHPDWGNYYWNWWDSALLLIFGGIPWQVYFQRVLSSKNENTAMWLSIAAGFLCIILAVPAVMIGVAGFSADWASYGIEGPGAASEILAYVINYMSPYAVSIIALGAVAAAVMSSMDSSILSASSMAAWNVYRPLVKPKSNGNDIKRAIRVSIIIIGLTSTIVALNISSVYTLWYLCADLVYCILFPQLTTALFDKKANTYGAIAGLAVSFFLRVGGGEPALGLPAFLPYPMIEDGAVLFPFRTLAMVGGLLTIIIVSRLTQKACPPQPLGKLKTEMTED
;
A
#
# COMPACT_ATOMS: atom_id res chain seq x y z
N MET A 1 -31.47 -13.58 -63.31
CA MET A 1 -30.94 -13.09 -62.04
C MET A 1 -31.13 -14.22 -61.03
N GLN A 2 -30.04 -14.95 -60.74
CA GLN A 2 -30.01 -15.96 -59.70
C GLN A 2 -29.49 -15.31 -58.39
N PRO A 3 -30.04 -15.63 -57.23
CA PRO A 3 -29.56 -15.10 -55.96
C PRO A 3 -28.26 -15.81 -55.54
N GLN A 4 -27.25 -15.04 -55.15
CA GLN A 4 -26.02 -15.53 -54.56
C GLN A 4 -26.26 -16.12 -53.17
N PRO A 5 -25.54 -17.20 -52.79
CA PRO A 5 -25.65 -17.77 -51.47
C PRO A 5 -24.92 -16.90 -50.43
N SER A 6 -25.62 -16.60 -49.33
CA SER A 6 -25.09 -15.92 -48.15
C SER A 6 -23.99 -16.77 -47.50
N LEU A 7 -22.77 -16.24 -47.46
CA LEU A 7 -21.68 -16.78 -46.65
C LEU A 7 -21.97 -16.50 -45.17
N GLU A 8 -22.46 -17.49 -44.44
CA GLU A 8 -22.43 -17.50 -43.00
C GLU A 8 -20.97 -17.57 -42.51
N PRO A 9 -20.53 -16.72 -41.57
CA PRO A 9 -19.21 -16.84 -41.00
C PRO A 9 -19.16 -18.06 -40.09
N ASP A 10 -18.26 -18.97 -40.39
CA ASP A 10 -17.96 -20.21 -39.65
C ASP A 10 -17.50 -19.89 -38.21
N LYS A 11 -18.43 -19.87 -37.25
CA LYS A 11 -18.19 -19.73 -35.83
C LYS A 11 -17.64 -21.03 -35.21
N LYS A 12 -16.56 -21.54 -35.70
CA LYS A 12 -15.72 -22.47 -34.94
C LYS A 12 -14.61 -21.72 -34.23
N GLN A 13 -14.98 -20.90 -33.25
CA GLN A 13 -14.03 -20.50 -32.20
C GLN A 13 -13.59 -21.75 -31.46
N ASN A 14 -12.34 -22.11 -31.69
CA ASN A 14 -11.60 -23.11 -30.96
C ASN A 14 -11.62 -22.77 -29.46
N LYS A 15 -12.62 -23.23 -28.74
CA LYS A 15 -12.61 -23.28 -27.26
C LYS A 15 -11.48 -24.21 -26.85
N LYS A 16 -10.24 -23.71 -26.78
CA LYS A 16 -9.19 -24.36 -26.01
C LYS A 16 -9.76 -24.53 -24.61
N LYS A 17 -10.21 -25.75 -24.28
CA LYS A 17 -10.59 -26.16 -22.93
C LYS A 17 -9.36 -25.89 -22.06
N LYS A 18 -9.36 -24.76 -21.32
CA LYS A 18 -8.45 -24.57 -20.19
C LYS A 18 -8.76 -25.73 -19.24
N GLY A 19 -7.83 -26.64 -19.08
CA GLY A 19 -8.01 -27.84 -18.30
C GLY A 19 -8.33 -27.49 -16.84
N PRO A 20 -9.36 -28.10 -16.23
CA PRO A 20 -9.69 -27.93 -14.82
C PRO A 20 -8.55 -28.27 -13.85
N ASN A 21 -7.44 -28.80 -14.34
CA ASN A 21 -6.34 -29.29 -13.53
C ASN A 21 -5.39 -28.20 -12.98
N ILE A 22 -5.15 -27.09 -13.70
CA ILE A 22 -4.17 -26.09 -13.23
C ILE A 22 -4.64 -25.39 -11.97
N GLN A 23 -5.91 -24.98 -11.90
CA GLN A 23 -6.46 -24.28 -10.72
C GLN A 23 -6.50 -25.20 -9.49
N LYS A 24 -6.91 -26.46 -9.69
CA LYS A 24 -6.88 -27.46 -8.62
C LYS A 24 -5.46 -27.75 -8.15
N ALA A 25 -4.52 -27.88 -9.07
CA ALA A 25 -3.12 -28.13 -8.73
C ALA A 25 -2.52 -26.94 -7.95
N THR A 26 -2.84 -25.71 -8.33
CA THR A 26 -2.36 -24.51 -7.62
C THR A 26 -2.99 -24.40 -6.23
N PHE A 27 -4.27 -24.67 -6.09
CA PHE A 27 -4.95 -24.68 -4.79
C PHE A 27 -4.40 -25.79 -3.87
N LEU A 28 -4.19 -26.99 -4.38
CA LEU A 28 -3.58 -28.09 -3.62
C LEU A 28 -2.13 -27.77 -3.24
N GLY A 29 -1.38 -27.13 -4.13
CA GLY A 29 -0.02 -26.66 -3.83
C GLY A 29 0.01 -25.63 -2.70
N PHE A 30 -0.94 -24.69 -2.70
CA PHE A 30 -1.07 -23.71 -1.62
C PHE A 30 -1.48 -24.37 -0.29
N LEU A 31 -2.43 -25.30 -0.30
CA LEU A 31 -2.77 -26.09 0.89
C LEU A 31 -1.57 -26.92 1.40
N GLY A 32 -0.77 -27.47 0.48
CA GLY A 32 0.47 -28.15 0.81
C GLY A 32 1.47 -27.24 1.52
N LEU A 33 1.63 -26.00 1.04
CA LEU A 33 2.48 -24.98 1.69
C LEU A 33 1.99 -24.68 3.11
N LEU A 34 0.68 -24.42 3.30
CA LEU A 34 0.10 -24.18 4.63
C LEU A 34 0.31 -25.41 5.56
N SER A 35 0.19 -26.64 5.02
CA SER A 35 0.42 -27.87 5.80
C SER A 35 1.89 -28.00 6.21
N ILE A 36 2.83 -27.64 5.36
CA ILE A 36 4.28 -27.63 5.68
C ILE A 36 4.55 -26.63 6.80
N VAL A 37 3.96 -25.42 6.72
CA VAL A 37 4.09 -24.41 7.77
C VAL A 37 3.51 -24.94 9.09
N ALA A 38 2.31 -25.56 9.06
CA ALA A 38 1.71 -26.13 10.26
C ALA A 38 2.57 -27.21 10.91
N LEU A 39 3.17 -28.10 10.09
CA LEU A 39 4.09 -29.12 10.58
C LEU A 39 5.36 -28.50 11.18
N TYR A 40 5.97 -27.52 10.49
CA TYR A 40 7.13 -26.82 11.00
C TYR A 40 6.85 -26.16 12.37
N VAL A 41 5.75 -25.43 12.48
CA VAL A 41 5.31 -24.79 13.72
C VAL A 41 5.03 -25.82 14.80
N GLY A 42 4.39 -26.94 14.48
CA GLY A 42 4.13 -28.01 15.43
C GLY A 42 5.39 -28.69 16.00
N PHE A 43 6.51 -28.65 15.27
CA PHE A 43 7.79 -29.19 15.73
C PHE A 43 8.69 -28.15 16.42
N THR A 44 8.54 -26.88 16.10
CA THR A 44 9.47 -25.82 16.54
C THR A 44 8.80 -24.73 17.37
N GLY A 45 7.47 -24.56 17.27
CA GLY A 45 6.73 -23.51 17.95
C GLY A 45 6.57 -23.81 19.44
N ASN A 46 6.81 -22.79 20.26
CA ASN A 46 6.47 -22.77 21.67
C ASN A 46 5.15 -22.00 21.81
N ASP A 47 4.24 -22.46 22.65
CA ASP A 47 2.97 -21.76 22.97
C ASP A 47 2.11 -21.36 21.74
N VAL A 48 1.96 -22.27 20.79
CA VAL A 48 1.19 -22.04 19.55
C VAL A 48 -0.29 -21.82 19.85
N ASN A 49 -0.85 -20.70 19.38
CA ASN A 49 -2.31 -20.49 19.37
C ASN A 49 -2.96 -21.28 18.21
N TRP A 50 -3.21 -22.58 18.45
CA TRP A 50 -3.77 -23.47 17.43
C TRP A 50 -5.13 -23.02 16.89
N GLY A 51 -5.96 -22.39 17.73
CA GLY A 51 -7.24 -21.85 17.29
C GLY A 51 -7.08 -20.74 16.25
N ALA A 52 -6.21 -19.77 16.52
CA ALA A 52 -5.92 -18.68 15.62
C ALA A 52 -5.22 -19.17 14.32
N LEU A 53 -4.29 -20.13 14.45
CA LEU A 53 -3.61 -20.74 13.29
C LEU A 53 -4.60 -21.44 12.34
N VAL A 54 -5.48 -22.27 12.90
CA VAL A 54 -6.49 -23.00 12.10
C VAL A 54 -7.46 -22.01 11.45
N PHE A 55 -7.96 -21.01 12.18
CA PHE A 55 -8.85 -20.00 11.64
C PHE A 55 -8.18 -19.19 10.51
N MET A 56 -6.93 -18.80 10.71
CA MET A 56 -6.14 -18.09 9.69
C MET A 56 -5.94 -18.94 8.43
N PHE A 57 -5.57 -20.22 8.56
CA PHE A 57 -5.36 -21.11 7.43
C PHE A 57 -6.66 -21.41 6.67
N VAL A 58 -7.76 -21.60 7.40
CA VAL A 58 -9.09 -21.76 6.78
C VAL A 58 -9.47 -20.48 6.03
N SER A 59 -9.26 -19.31 6.63
CA SER A 59 -9.52 -18.02 5.99
C SER A 59 -8.70 -17.86 4.71
N TYR A 60 -7.40 -18.17 4.75
CA TYR A 60 -6.52 -18.11 3.58
C TYR A 60 -6.93 -19.11 2.48
N ALA A 61 -7.32 -20.32 2.87
CA ALA A 61 -7.81 -21.32 1.91
C ALA A 61 -9.10 -20.87 1.23
N VAL A 62 -10.05 -20.29 1.98
CA VAL A 62 -11.30 -19.75 1.45
C VAL A 62 -11.04 -18.56 0.51
N ILE A 63 -10.19 -17.61 0.94
CA ILE A 63 -9.82 -16.45 0.15
C ILE A 63 -9.12 -16.88 -1.15
N PHE A 64 -8.16 -17.80 -1.06
CA PHE A 64 -7.46 -18.33 -2.24
C PHE A 64 -8.42 -19.08 -3.18
N TYR A 65 -9.37 -19.84 -2.63
CA TYR A 65 -10.39 -20.53 -3.43
C TYR A 65 -11.27 -19.54 -4.20
N ILE A 66 -11.75 -18.48 -3.54
CA ILE A 66 -12.51 -17.39 -4.19
C ILE A 66 -11.69 -16.76 -5.32
N GLY A 67 -10.45 -16.39 -5.05
CA GLY A 67 -9.53 -15.80 -6.02
C GLY A 67 -9.27 -16.71 -7.23
N SER A 68 -9.00 -18.01 -6.99
CA SER A 68 -8.68 -18.98 -8.03
C SER A 68 -9.87 -19.28 -8.97
N ILE A 69 -11.08 -19.41 -8.42
CA ILE A 69 -12.31 -19.60 -9.24
C ILE A 69 -12.53 -18.38 -10.14
N THR A 70 -12.30 -17.20 -9.62
CA THR A 70 -12.54 -15.95 -10.35
C THR A 70 -11.53 -15.75 -11.45
N ALA A 71 -10.26 -15.99 -11.16
CA ALA A 71 -9.20 -15.92 -12.15
C ALA A 71 -9.46 -16.85 -13.36
N GLY A 72 -10.10 -18.00 -13.13
CA GLY A 72 -10.45 -18.94 -14.20
C GLY A 72 -11.60 -18.53 -15.11
N LYS A 73 -12.44 -17.58 -14.69
CA LYS A 73 -13.63 -17.16 -15.44
C LYS A 73 -13.42 -15.90 -16.28
N LYS A 74 -12.32 -15.18 -16.07
CA LYS A 74 -12.02 -13.90 -16.75
C LYS A 74 -10.98 -14.08 -17.85
N PRO A 75 -10.98 -13.22 -18.87
CA PRO A 75 -9.94 -13.24 -19.89
C PRO A 75 -8.55 -13.14 -19.27
N ASP A 76 -7.60 -13.85 -19.85
CA ASP A 76 -6.22 -13.93 -19.35
C ASP A 76 -5.28 -13.11 -20.24
N SER A 77 -5.58 -11.83 -20.42
CA SER A 77 -4.68 -10.88 -21.09
C SER A 77 -3.75 -10.19 -20.08
N ALA A 78 -2.62 -9.66 -20.55
CA ALA A 78 -1.75 -8.84 -19.71
C ALA A 78 -2.49 -7.61 -19.14
N LYS A 79 -3.41 -7.00 -19.91
CA LYS A 79 -4.27 -5.90 -19.44
C LYS A 79 -5.28 -6.35 -18.37
N ASP A 80 -5.85 -7.55 -18.52
CA ASP A 80 -6.74 -8.09 -17.48
C ASP A 80 -6.00 -8.32 -16.17
N MET A 81 -4.77 -8.79 -16.24
CA MET A 81 -3.91 -8.99 -15.07
C MET A 81 -3.60 -7.67 -14.36
N MET A 82 -3.38 -6.58 -15.09
CA MET A 82 -3.00 -5.27 -14.53
C MET A 82 -4.18 -4.38 -14.16
N VAL A 83 -5.24 -4.32 -14.99
CA VAL A 83 -6.35 -3.36 -14.85
C VAL A 83 -7.75 -3.99 -14.99
N ALA A 84 -7.88 -5.28 -14.74
CA ALA A 84 -9.15 -6.02 -14.71
C ALA A 84 -10.06 -5.76 -15.94
N GLY A 85 -9.46 -5.59 -17.14
CA GLY A 85 -10.19 -5.27 -18.37
C GLY A 85 -11.01 -3.97 -18.30
N ARG A 86 -10.73 -3.08 -17.34
CA ARG A 86 -11.43 -1.79 -17.11
C ARG A 86 -12.95 -1.95 -16.95
N SER A 87 -13.39 -3.01 -16.32
CA SER A 87 -14.80 -3.35 -16.18
C SER A 87 -15.29 -3.41 -14.72
N MET A 88 -14.46 -2.96 -13.77
CA MET A 88 -14.76 -3.06 -12.35
C MET A 88 -15.90 -2.12 -11.95
N PRO A 89 -16.99 -2.63 -11.33
CA PRO A 89 -18.10 -1.82 -10.85
C PRO A 89 -17.73 -1.04 -9.60
N LEU A 90 -18.48 0.02 -9.29
CA LEU A 90 -18.18 0.96 -8.20
C LEU A 90 -17.97 0.27 -6.86
N TRP A 91 -18.87 -0.62 -6.46
CA TRP A 91 -18.85 -1.24 -5.14
C TRP A 91 -17.62 -2.15 -4.94
N ILE A 92 -17.27 -2.99 -5.95
CA ILE A 92 -16.04 -3.80 -5.88
C ILE A 92 -14.81 -2.89 -5.85
N ALA A 93 -14.77 -1.88 -6.73
CA ALA A 93 -13.64 -0.96 -6.81
C ALA A 93 -13.45 -0.17 -5.51
N MET A 94 -14.52 0.23 -4.85
CA MET A 94 -14.49 0.90 -3.54
C MET A 94 -13.96 -0.04 -2.45
N PHE A 95 -14.46 -1.25 -2.34
CA PHE A 95 -14.00 -2.22 -1.35
C PHE A 95 -12.55 -2.63 -1.56
N THR A 96 -12.14 -2.92 -2.80
CA THR A 96 -10.73 -3.26 -3.08
C THR A 96 -9.78 -2.07 -2.85
N MET A 97 -10.21 -0.82 -3.12
CA MET A 97 -9.44 0.36 -2.76
C MET A 97 -9.28 0.48 -1.25
N THR A 98 -10.36 0.31 -0.50
CA THR A 98 -10.35 0.36 0.97
C THR A 98 -9.47 -0.75 1.54
N ALA A 99 -9.61 -2.00 1.09
CA ALA A 99 -8.79 -3.13 1.53
C ALA A 99 -7.30 -2.91 1.29
N THR A 100 -6.98 -2.29 0.18
CA THR A 100 -5.59 -1.99 -0.20
C THR A 100 -4.96 -0.98 0.75
N TRP A 101 -5.68 0.09 1.08
CA TRP A 101 -5.19 1.14 1.98
C TRP A 101 -5.26 0.73 3.45
N VAL A 102 -6.38 0.16 3.89
CA VAL A 102 -6.59 -0.30 5.27
C VAL A 102 -6.06 -1.72 5.42
N GLY A 103 -4.76 -1.88 5.26
CA GLY A 103 -4.08 -3.16 5.45
C GLY A 103 -3.48 -3.31 6.85
N GLY A 104 -2.80 -4.42 7.07
CA GLY A 104 -2.17 -4.70 8.36
C GLY A 104 -1.18 -3.62 8.80
N GLY A 105 -0.35 -3.12 7.88
CA GLY A 105 0.56 -2.01 8.16
C GLY A 105 -0.16 -0.73 8.58
N TYR A 106 -1.30 -0.42 7.94
CA TYR A 106 -2.16 0.71 8.29
C TYR A 106 -2.71 0.57 9.73
N LEU A 107 -3.24 -0.58 10.06
CA LEU A 107 -3.85 -0.85 11.36
C LEU A 107 -2.78 -0.92 12.47
N ALA A 108 -1.72 -1.69 12.23
CA ALA A 108 -0.62 -1.84 13.19
C ALA A 108 0.11 -0.52 13.40
N GLY A 109 0.47 0.21 12.34
CA GLY A 109 1.15 1.51 12.45
C GLY A 109 0.29 2.59 13.12
N THR A 110 -1.04 2.58 12.92
CA THR A 110 -1.95 3.49 13.62
C THR A 110 -2.02 3.17 15.12
N ALA A 111 -2.12 1.89 15.48
CA ALA A 111 -2.11 1.46 16.88
C ALA A 111 -0.75 1.73 17.55
N GLU A 112 0.37 1.41 16.85
CA GLU A 112 1.74 1.69 17.27
C GLU A 112 1.93 3.17 17.61
N THR A 113 1.55 4.05 16.69
CA THR A 113 1.71 5.49 16.85
C THR A 113 0.83 6.03 17.97
N THR A 114 -0.44 5.59 18.02
CA THR A 114 -1.36 6.00 19.08
C THR A 114 -0.83 5.57 20.46
N PHE A 115 -0.29 4.36 20.55
CA PHE A 115 0.28 3.82 21.80
C PHE A 115 1.56 4.55 22.24
N SER A 116 2.46 4.89 21.31
CA SER A 116 3.82 5.34 21.64
C SER A 116 4.06 6.84 21.54
N LEU A 117 3.35 7.53 20.61
CA LEU A 117 3.60 8.93 20.28
C LEU A 117 2.38 9.84 20.48
N GLY A 118 1.22 9.26 20.70
CA GLY A 118 -0.03 10.00 20.85
C GLY A 118 -0.85 10.11 19.55
N ILE A 119 -2.16 10.34 19.70
CA ILE A 119 -3.12 10.40 18.59
C ILE A 119 -2.73 11.47 17.57
N VAL A 120 -2.15 12.57 18.00
CA VAL A 120 -1.73 13.66 17.10
C VAL A 120 -0.76 13.19 16.03
N TRP A 121 0.08 12.22 16.31
CA TRP A 121 1.02 11.63 15.36
C TRP A 121 0.42 10.50 14.52
N ALA A 122 -0.77 10.01 14.86
CA ALA A 122 -1.50 9.03 14.05
C ALA A 122 -2.09 9.69 12.79
N GLN A 123 -1.23 10.27 11.95
CA GLN A 123 -1.61 11.06 10.79
C GLN A 123 -2.06 10.24 9.59
N ALA A 124 -1.62 8.99 9.49
CA ALA A 124 -1.86 8.16 8.32
C ALA A 124 -3.34 7.92 8.00
N PRO A 125 -4.25 7.68 8.97
CA PRO A 125 -5.67 7.49 8.69
C PRO A 125 -6.32 8.63 7.93
N TRP A 126 -6.19 9.83 8.43
CA TRP A 126 -6.80 10.99 7.80
C TRP A 126 -5.96 11.53 6.64
N GLY A 127 -4.62 11.44 6.70
CA GLY A 127 -3.73 11.85 5.63
C GLY A 127 -3.96 11.06 4.35
N TYR A 128 -3.97 9.72 4.42
CA TYR A 128 -4.29 8.87 3.28
C TYR A 128 -5.77 8.91 2.91
N GLY A 129 -6.69 9.08 3.87
CA GLY A 129 -8.08 9.34 3.55
C GLY A 129 -8.25 10.59 2.68
N LEU A 130 -7.58 11.69 3.04
CA LEU A 130 -7.56 12.92 2.23
C LEU A 130 -6.85 12.73 0.90
N SER A 131 -5.77 11.94 0.82
CA SER A 131 -5.10 11.64 -0.45
C SER A 131 -6.04 10.99 -1.46
N LEU A 132 -6.85 10.03 -1.02
CA LEU A 132 -7.86 9.37 -1.85
C LEU A 132 -8.96 10.34 -2.29
N ILE A 133 -9.43 11.20 -1.40
CA ILE A 133 -10.47 12.20 -1.71
C ILE A 133 -9.94 13.22 -2.73
N ILE A 134 -8.77 13.82 -2.48
CA ILE A 134 -8.13 14.79 -3.38
C ILE A 134 -7.75 14.12 -4.71
N GLY A 135 -7.16 12.92 -4.65
CA GLY A 135 -6.84 12.11 -5.82
C GLY A 135 -8.07 11.81 -6.66
N GLY A 136 -9.20 11.48 -6.02
CA GLY A 136 -10.49 11.23 -6.66
C GLY A 136 -11.03 12.46 -7.39
N ILE A 137 -11.03 13.61 -6.72
CA ILE A 137 -11.56 14.86 -7.28
C ILE A 137 -10.73 15.37 -8.46
N PHE A 138 -9.41 15.41 -8.32
CA PHE A 138 -8.55 16.08 -9.29
C PHE A 138 -7.89 15.14 -10.30
N TYR A 139 -7.47 13.92 -9.90
CA TYR A 139 -6.61 13.06 -10.72
C TYR A 139 -7.36 11.89 -11.36
N ALA A 140 -8.24 11.22 -10.64
CA ALA A 140 -8.83 9.95 -11.04
C ALA A 140 -9.56 10.00 -12.39
N ARG A 141 -10.44 11.01 -12.57
CA ARG A 141 -11.17 11.19 -13.83
C ARG A 141 -10.22 11.37 -15.01
N LYS A 142 -9.18 12.18 -14.83
CA LYS A 142 -8.23 12.50 -15.88
C LYS A 142 -7.41 11.29 -16.27
N MET A 143 -6.89 10.56 -15.29
CA MET A 143 -6.15 9.31 -15.51
C MET A 143 -7.01 8.27 -16.25
N ARG A 144 -8.27 8.09 -15.83
CA ARG A 144 -9.18 7.11 -16.44
C ARG A 144 -9.58 7.50 -17.86
N ARG A 145 -9.75 8.80 -18.16
CA ARG A 145 -10.10 9.32 -19.48
C ARG A 145 -9.07 8.98 -20.54
N TYR A 146 -7.78 9.07 -20.22
CA TYR A 146 -6.70 8.73 -21.14
C TYR A 146 -6.44 7.23 -21.26
N GLU A 147 -7.18 6.40 -20.52
CA GLU A 147 -7.07 4.94 -20.55
C GLU A 147 -5.65 4.44 -20.29
N PHE A 148 -4.92 5.09 -19.40
CA PHE A 148 -3.62 4.64 -18.94
C PHE A 148 -3.70 3.24 -18.31
N THR A 149 -2.58 2.52 -18.28
CA THR A 149 -2.47 1.20 -17.67
C THR A 149 -1.77 1.29 -16.33
N THR A 150 -0.84 2.23 -16.19
CA THR A 150 -0.10 2.48 -14.95
C THR A 150 -0.05 3.97 -14.62
N MET A 151 0.35 4.27 -13.38
CA MET A 151 0.59 5.63 -12.91
C MET A 151 1.71 6.34 -13.69
N LEU A 152 2.67 5.61 -14.22
CA LEU A 152 3.80 6.16 -14.96
C LEU A 152 3.50 6.47 -16.43
N ASP A 153 2.38 6.00 -16.98
CA ASP A 153 2.04 6.23 -18.39
C ASP A 153 1.93 7.71 -18.78
N PRO A 154 1.31 8.61 -17.98
CA PRO A 154 1.32 10.03 -18.30
C PRO A 154 2.73 10.63 -18.32
N LEU A 155 3.65 10.12 -17.50
CA LEU A 155 5.06 10.53 -17.49
C LEU A 155 5.77 10.04 -18.76
N GLU A 156 5.50 8.81 -19.19
CA GLU A 156 6.03 8.25 -20.44
C GLU A 156 5.56 9.07 -21.65
N VAL A 157 4.27 9.42 -21.71
CA VAL A 157 3.69 10.23 -22.80
C VAL A 157 4.28 11.65 -22.84
N ARG A 158 4.47 12.28 -21.68
CA ARG A 158 4.91 13.68 -21.59
C ARG A 158 6.42 13.86 -21.64
N PHE A 159 7.17 12.99 -20.97
CA PHE A 159 8.61 13.15 -20.72
C PHE A 159 9.46 12.09 -21.41
N GLY A 160 8.80 11.09 -22.02
CA GLY A 160 9.44 10.01 -22.75
C GLY A 160 9.79 8.80 -21.88
N LYS A 161 9.93 7.65 -22.54
CA LYS A 161 10.13 6.33 -21.92
C LYS A 161 11.35 6.22 -20.99
N LYS A 162 12.45 6.93 -21.29
CA LYS A 162 13.66 6.91 -20.46
C LYS A 162 13.43 7.61 -19.12
N VAL A 163 12.79 8.79 -19.14
CA VAL A 163 12.47 9.53 -17.91
C VAL A 163 11.45 8.77 -17.07
N ALA A 164 10.41 8.20 -17.67
CA ALA A 164 9.46 7.35 -16.98
C ALA A 164 10.14 6.12 -16.34
N GLY A 165 11.11 5.51 -17.02
CA GLY A 165 11.89 4.40 -16.48
C GLY A 165 12.77 4.79 -15.29
N VAL A 166 13.34 6.01 -15.26
CA VAL A 166 14.05 6.53 -14.09
C VAL A 166 13.09 6.84 -12.95
N LEU A 167 11.93 7.45 -13.25
CA LEU A 167 10.89 7.75 -12.26
C LEU A 167 10.19 6.49 -11.70
N TYR A 168 10.41 5.34 -12.29
CA TYR A 168 10.04 4.06 -11.68
C TYR A 168 10.82 3.77 -10.39
N LEU A 169 12.08 4.24 -10.26
CA LEU A 169 12.89 3.96 -9.07
C LEU A 169 12.29 4.51 -7.77
N PRO A 170 11.91 5.80 -7.66
CA PRO A 170 11.22 6.28 -6.47
C PRO A 170 9.86 5.60 -6.25
N ALA A 171 9.13 5.22 -7.31
CA ALA A 171 7.90 4.45 -7.18
C ALA A 171 8.16 3.05 -6.62
N LEU A 172 9.21 2.35 -7.10
CA LEU A 172 9.63 1.05 -6.61
C LEU A 172 10.04 1.10 -5.14
N LEU A 173 10.84 2.10 -4.74
CA LEU A 173 11.25 2.27 -3.35
C LEU A 173 10.05 2.47 -2.42
N GLY A 174 9.07 3.28 -2.84
CA GLY A 174 7.81 3.42 -2.11
C GLY A 174 7.11 2.07 -1.90
N GLU A 175 6.94 1.29 -2.96
CA GLU A 175 6.29 -0.03 -2.88
C GLU A 175 7.11 -1.04 -2.05
N LEU A 176 8.45 -0.99 -2.09
CA LEU A 176 9.32 -1.86 -1.29
C LEU A 176 9.18 -1.57 0.21
N PHE A 177 9.26 -0.29 0.61
CA PHE A 177 9.08 0.08 2.01
C PHE A 177 7.66 -0.20 2.52
N TRP A 178 6.65 0.01 1.68
CA TRP A 178 5.28 -0.33 2.04
C TRP A 178 5.09 -1.84 2.18
N SER A 179 5.59 -2.64 1.24
CA SER A 179 5.57 -4.11 1.36
C SER A 179 6.31 -4.59 2.61
N ALA A 180 7.44 -3.94 2.96
CA ALA A 180 8.17 -4.24 4.19
C ALA A 180 7.35 -3.90 5.44
N ALA A 181 6.68 -2.75 5.50
CA ALA A 181 5.79 -2.38 6.60
C ALA A 181 4.67 -3.41 6.80
N ILE A 182 4.10 -3.91 5.70
CA ILE A 182 3.09 -4.96 5.71
C ILE A 182 3.68 -6.27 6.28
N LEU A 183 4.89 -6.64 5.87
CA LEU A 183 5.56 -7.85 6.37
C LEU A 183 5.92 -7.76 7.85
N VAL A 184 6.33 -6.60 8.36
CA VAL A 184 6.56 -6.37 9.79
C VAL A 184 5.25 -6.57 10.56
N ALA A 185 4.15 -5.95 10.13
CA ALA A 185 2.84 -6.11 10.77
C ALA A 185 2.34 -7.57 10.74
N LEU A 186 2.65 -8.31 9.67
CA LEU A 186 2.33 -9.73 9.57
C LEU A 186 3.23 -10.58 10.46
N GLY A 187 4.52 -10.23 10.54
CA GLY A 187 5.50 -10.89 11.40
C GLY A 187 5.14 -10.80 12.88
N THR A 188 4.70 -9.63 13.35
CA THR A 188 4.22 -9.44 14.73
C THR A 188 2.97 -10.27 15.02
N THR A 189 1.98 -10.24 14.11
CA THR A 189 0.74 -11.03 14.24
C THR A 189 1.03 -12.54 14.20
N PHE A 190 1.86 -12.99 13.27
CA PHE A 190 2.23 -14.41 13.15
C PHE A 190 3.11 -14.86 14.29
N GLY A 191 4.05 -14.02 14.76
CA GLY A 191 4.87 -14.33 15.93
C GLY A 191 4.01 -14.73 17.12
N LEU A 192 2.96 -13.96 17.37
CA LEU A 192 2.02 -14.22 18.46
C LEU A 192 1.14 -15.47 18.23
N ILE A 193 0.69 -15.70 16.98
CA ILE A 193 -0.14 -16.88 16.65
C ILE A 193 0.69 -18.16 16.66
N LEU A 194 1.89 -18.11 16.11
CA LEU A 194 2.71 -19.30 15.85
C LEU A 194 3.66 -19.63 17.02
N GLY A 195 3.83 -18.73 17.98
CA GLY A 195 4.84 -18.88 19.05
C GLY A 195 6.26 -18.90 18.49
N LEU A 196 6.53 -18.18 17.40
CA LEU A 196 7.83 -18.10 16.75
C LEU A 196 8.46 -16.73 16.94
N ASP A 197 9.78 -16.67 16.79
CA ASP A 197 10.48 -15.40 16.80
C ASP A 197 10.08 -14.52 15.62
N PHE A 198 10.31 -13.21 15.76
CA PHE A 198 9.91 -12.19 14.81
C PHE A 198 10.47 -12.43 13.40
N ASN A 199 11.76 -12.77 13.27
CA ASN A 199 12.40 -12.95 11.98
C ASN A 199 11.85 -14.16 11.23
N THR A 200 11.70 -15.29 11.92
CA THR A 200 11.10 -16.51 11.35
C THR A 200 9.66 -16.25 10.92
N SER A 201 8.90 -15.49 11.71
CA SER A 201 7.51 -15.11 11.39
C SER A 201 7.42 -14.24 10.13
N ILE A 202 8.32 -13.27 9.95
CA ILE A 202 8.43 -12.47 8.73
C ILE A 202 8.73 -13.36 7.51
N ILE A 203 9.69 -14.28 7.62
CA ILE A 203 10.09 -15.14 6.50
C ILE A 203 8.94 -16.06 6.07
N ILE A 204 8.25 -16.69 7.02
CA ILE A 204 7.08 -17.54 6.74
C ILE A 204 5.98 -16.73 6.09
N SER A 205 5.69 -15.55 6.62
CA SER A 205 4.68 -14.62 6.09
C SER A 205 4.99 -14.21 4.66
N ALA A 206 6.25 -13.88 4.38
CA ALA A 206 6.71 -13.51 3.05
C ALA A 206 6.56 -14.64 2.04
N ILE A 207 6.90 -15.87 2.41
CA ILE A 207 6.74 -17.05 1.55
C ILE A 207 5.27 -17.26 1.18
N ILE A 208 4.36 -17.18 2.16
CA ILE A 208 2.91 -17.32 1.93
C ILE A 208 2.40 -16.21 1.02
N ALA A 209 2.76 -14.95 1.30
CA ALA A 209 2.31 -13.79 0.54
C ALA A 209 2.81 -13.81 -0.92
N ILE A 210 4.10 -14.12 -1.14
CA ILE A 210 4.67 -14.22 -2.49
C ILE A 210 3.99 -15.35 -3.27
N ALA A 211 3.80 -16.53 -2.66
CA ALA A 211 3.14 -17.66 -3.29
C ALA A 211 1.69 -17.35 -3.68
N TYR A 212 0.97 -16.64 -2.82
CA TYR A 212 -0.41 -16.20 -3.07
C TYR A 212 -0.47 -15.19 -4.23
N THR A 213 0.35 -14.14 -4.22
CA THR A 213 0.39 -13.09 -5.24
C THR A 213 0.77 -13.62 -6.62
N PHE A 214 1.65 -14.63 -6.68
CA PHE A 214 2.15 -15.20 -7.93
C PHE A 214 1.04 -15.78 -8.84
N VAL A 215 -0.08 -16.20 -8.25
CA VAL A 215 -1.18 -16.88 -8.95
C VAL A 215 -2.27 -15.91 -9.38
N GLY A 216 -2.47 -14.82 -8.63
CA GLY A 216 -3.54 -13.86 -8.81
C GLY A 216 -3.31 -12.87 -9.96
N GLY A 217 -4.35 -12.11 -10.25
CA GLY A 217 -4.34 -10.91 -11.08
C GLY A 217 -5.38 -9.95 -10.52
N MET A 218 -5.53 -8.76 -11.09
CA MET A 218 -6.34 -7.67 -10.50
C MET A 218 -7.78 -8.07 -10.15
N TRP A 219 -8.43 -8.92 -10.94
CA TRP A 219 -9.78 -9.41 -10.61
C TRP A 219 -9.80 -10.37 -9.42
N SER A 220 -8.79 -11.23 -9.31
CA SER A 220 -8.65 -12.14 -8.16
C SER A 220 -8.47 -11.34 -6.88
N VAL A 221 -7.52 -10.40 -6.88
CA VAL A 221 -7.25 -9.48 -5.78
C VAL A 221 -8.52 -8.72 -5.39
N ALA A 222 -9.20 -8.08 -6.35
CA ALA A 222 -10.36 -7.25 -6.04
C ALA A 222 -11.53 -8.01 -5.37
N LEU A 223 -11.75 -9.28 -5.68
CA LEU A 223 -12.82 -10.06 -5.06
C LEU A 223 -12.44 -10.66 -3.72
N THR A 224 -11.18 -11.02 -3.54
CA THR A 224 -10.69 -11.43 -2.23
C THR A 224 -10.66 -10.26 -1.25
N ASP A 225 -10.31 -9.06 -1.72
CA ASP A 225 -10.32 -7.82 -0.95
C ASP A 225 -11.69 -7.51 -0.32
N VAL A 226 -12.78 -7.77 -1.05
CA VAL A 226 -14.14 -7.56 -0.52
C VAL A 226 -14.38 -8.42 0.72
N ALA A 227 -14.03 -9.70 0.68
CA ALA A 227 -14.18 -10.60 1.82
C ALA A 227 -13.27 -10.17 2.99
N GLN A 228 -12.05 -9.78 2.68
CA GLN A 228 -11.05 -9.36 3.67
C GLN A 228 -11.44 -8.07 4.39
N VAL A 229 -11.99 -7.07 3.70
CA VAL A 229 -12.51 -5.84 4.35
C VAL A 229 -13.66 -6.17 5.31
N ILE A 230 -14.57 -7.06 4.91
CA ILE A 230 -15.70 -7.46 5.77
C ILE A 230 -15.17 -8.17 7.02
N MET A 231 -14.24 -9.11 6.87
CA MET A 231 -13.61 -9.81 8.00
C MET A 231 -12.89 -8.82 8.93
N MET A 232 -12.15 -7.89 8.38
CA MET A 232 -11.41 -6.84 9.09
C MET A 232 -12.36 -5.94 9.89
N PHE A 233 -13.44 -5.47 9.25
CA PHE A 233 -14.44 -4.65 9.92
C PHE A 233 -15.05 -5.40 11.12
N ILE A 234 -15.53 -6.63 10.91
CA ILE A 234 -16.12 -7.42 11.98
C ILE A 234 -15.10 -7.72 13.08
N GLY A 235 -13.91 -8.24 12.73
CA GLY A 235 -12.92 -8.68 13.68
C GLY A 235 -12.41 -7.54 14.59
N LEU A 236 -12.08 -6.39 14.02
CA LEU A 236 -11.51 -5.29 14.78
C LEU A 236 -12.55 -4.53 15.62
N PHE A 237 -13.74 -4.29 15.07
CA PHE A 237 -14.80 -3.63 15.86
C PHE A 237 -15.28 -4.52 17.02
N LEU A 238 -15.20 -5.84 16.86
CA LEU A 238 -15.55 -6.78 17.92
C LEU A 238 -14.60 -6.73 19.11
N VAL A 239 -13.32 -6.37 18.90
CA VAL A 239 -12.30 -6.24 19.97
C VAL A 239 -12.59 -5.07 20.90
N ILE A 240 -13.06 -3.94 20.36
CA ILE A 240 -13.16 -2.66 21.10
C ILE A 240 -13.90 -2.78 22.44
N PRO A 241 -15.13 -3.34 22.51
CA PRO A 241 -15.86 -3.38 23.79
C PRO A 241 -15.12 -4.22 24.83
N PHE A 242 -14.45 -5.30 24.45
CA PHE A 242 -13.69 -6.13 25.37
C PHE A 242 -12.42 -5.43 25.85
N ALA A 243 -11.60 -4.92 24.93
CA ALA A 243 -10.37 -4.22 25.27
C ALA A 243 -10.63 -3.00 26.17
N LEU A 244 -11.71 -2.25 25.90
CA LEU A 244 -12.08 -1.13 26.75
C LEU A 244 -12.63 -1.56 28.11
N SER A 245 -13.36 -2.69 28.21
CA SER A 245 -13.86 -3.17 29.50
C SER A 245 -12.73 -3.57 30.45
N GLU A 246 -11.65 -4.12 29.92
CA GLU A 246 -10.46 -4.52 30.71
C GLU A 246 -9.75 -3.32 31.37
N VAL A 247 -9.87 -2.13 30.82
CA VAL A 247 -9.27 -0.88 31.34
C VAL A 247 -10.29 0.04 32.01
N GLY A 248 -11.42 -0.50 32.48
CA GLY A 248 -12.45 0.24 33.20
C GLY A 248 -13.38 1.06 32.34
N GLY A 249 -13.46 0.78 31.03
CA GLY A 249 -14.32 1.46 30.05
C GLY A 249 -13.64 2.64 29.36
N LEU A 250 -14.33 3.18 28.35
CA LEU A 250 -13.82 4.26 27.51
C LEU A 250 -13.41 5.51 28.31
N GLY A 251 -14.19 5.87 29.34
CA GLY A 251 -13.93 7.08 30.14
C GLY A 251 -12.63 6.96 30.92
N GLN A 252 -12.37 5.80 31.56
CA GLN A 252 -11.16 5.56 32.34
C GLN A 252 -9.94 5.42 31.41
N ALA A 253 -10.06 4.63 30.33
CA ALA A 253 -9.00 4.48 29.34
C ALA A 253 -8.56 5.85 28.77
N TRP A 254 -9.54 6.69 28.41
CA TRP A 254 -9.26 8.01 27.88
C TRP A 254 -8.64 8.95 28.93
N GLY A 255 -9.07 8.88 30.19
CA GLY A 255 -8.47 9.62 31.30
C GLY A 255 -7.00 9.28 31.49
N THR A 256 -6.68 8.00 31.65
CA THR A 256 -5.29 7.51 31.77
C THR A 256 -4.45 7.90 30.57
N TYR A 257 -4.99 7.74 29.35
CA TYR A 257 -4.31 8.10 28.12
C TYR A 257 -4.02 9.60 28.04
N LYS A 258 -4.99 10.44 28.41
CA LYS A 258 -4.85 11.90 28.39
C LYS A 258 -3.83 12.41 29.41
N GLU A 259 -3.73 11.77 30.56
CA GLU A 259 -2.71 12.08 31.57
C GLU A 259 -1.31 11.68 31.11
N GLY A 260 -1.16 10.45 30.59
CA GLY A 260 0.13 9.94 30.16
C GLY A 260 0.65 10.53 28.84
N MET A 261 -0.25 10.91 27.93
CA MET A 261 0.05 11.55 26.64
C MET A 261 -0.30 13.03 26.62
N ALA A 262 -0.06 13.74 27.72
CA ALA A 262 -0.37 15.16 27.82
C ALA A 262 0.25 15.97 26.68
N GLY A 263 -0.56 16.83 26.02
CA GLY A 263 -0.15 17.61 24.85
C GLY A 263 -0.27 16.89 23.50
N PHE A 264 -0.43 15.54 23.47
CA PHE A 264 -0.44 14.73 22.24
C PHE A 264 -1.75 13.94 22.00
N THR A 265 -2.82 14.30 22.71
CA THR A 265 -4.12 13.62 22.64
C THR A 265 -5.11 14.25 21.65
N ASN A 266 -4.78 15.38 21.04
CA ASN A 266 -5.58 16.05 20.02
C ASN A 266 -5.28 15.46 18.63
N LEU A 267 -6.19 15.66 17.68
CA LEU A 267 -6.00 15.22 16.29
C LEU A 267 -5.00 16.11 15.53
N PHE A 268 -4.89 17.38 15.91
CA PHE A 268 -4.00 18.36 15.31
C PHE A 268 -3.19 19.07 16.40
N PRO A 269 -1.99 19.56 16.08
CA PRO A 269 -1.20 20.37 17.00
C PRO A 269 -1.93 21.70 17.30
N PRO A 270 -1.59 22.38 18.42
CA PRO A 270 -2.15 23.70 18.71
C PRO A 270 -1.79 24.70 17.60
N LEU A 271 -2.66 25.68 17.37
CA LEU A 271 -2.48 26.67 16.29
C LEU A 271 -1.20 27.50 16.41
N ASP A 272 -0.73 27.70 17.62
CA ASP A 272 0.51 28.40 17.97
C ASP A 272 1.66 27.43 18.34
N GLY A 273 1.59 26.19 17.85
CA GLY A 273 2.52 25.11 18.23
C GLY A 273 4.00 25.43 18.06
N TRP A 274 4.36 26.31 17.12
CA TRP A 274 5.76 26.76 16.96
C TRP A 274 6.32 27.52 18.17
N ASN A 275 5.46 28.12 19.03
CA ASN A 275 5.80 28.80 20.27
C ASN A 275 5.47 27.97 21.52
N HIS A 276 4.86 26.80 21.35
CA HIS A 276 4.46 25.93 22.46
C HIS A 276 5.67 25.13 22.98
N PRO A 277 5.90 25.06 24.29
CA PRO A 277 7.08 24.40 24.86
C PRO A 277 7.17 22.91 24.50
N ASP A 278 6.05 22.21 24.35
CA ASP A 278 6.03 20.78 24.04
C ASP A 278 6.16 20.50 22.53
N TRP A 279 6.04 21.52 21.67
CA TRP A 279 6.04 21.35 20.23
C TRP A 279 7.29 21.93 19.55
N GLY A 280 7.59 23.19 19.74
CA GLY A 280 8.76 23.83 19.15
C GLY A 280 8.96 23.51 17.67
N ASN A 281 10.12 22.96 17.32
CA ASN A 281 10.46 22.58 15.96
C ASN A 281 9.64 21.37 15.45
N TYR A 282 9.16 20.51 16.32
CA TYR A 282 8.29 19.38 15.95
C TYR A 282 6.99 19.81 15.29
N TYR A 283 6.50 21.04 15.56
CA TYR A 283 5.36 21.60 14.87
C TYR A 283 5.52 21.62 13.35
N TRP A 284 6.67 22.05 12.86
CA TRP A 284 6.96 22.11 11.42
C TRP A 284 7.17 20.74 10.81
N ASN A 285 7.81 19.85 11.54
CA ASN A 285 7.97 18.44 11.15
C ASN A 285 6.61 17.73 11.04
N TRP A 286 5.67 18.05 11.94
CA TRP A 286 4.33 17.49 11.91
C TRP A 286 3.59 17.88 10.62
N TRP A 287 3.65 19.14 10.21
CA TRP A 287 3.05 19.59 8.95
C TRP A 287 3.76 19.02 7.73
N ASP A 288 5.09 18.90 7.75
CA ASP A 288 5.85 18.24 6.67
C ASP A 288 5.38 16.80 6.48
N SER A 289 5.22 16.07 7.57
CA SER A 289 4.74 14.68 7.60
C SER A 289 3.27 14.56 7.15
N ALA A 290 2.42 15.49 7.58
CA ALA A 290 1.01 15.52 7.17
C ALA A 290 0.85 15.74 5.66
N LEU A 291 1.56 16.72 5.10
CA LEU A 291 1.55 17.01 3.66
C LEU A 291 2.13 15.86 2.84
N LEU A 292 3.18 15.20 3.37
CA LEU A 292 3.76 14.00 2.79
C LEU A 292 2.72 12.88 2.64
N LEU A 293 1.91 12.61 3.67
CA LEU A 293 0.89 11.56 3.60
C LEU A 293 -0.27 11.93 2.67
N ILE A 294 -0.70 13.21 2.69
CA ILE A 294 -1.80 13.69 1.83
C ILE A 294 -1.40 13.64 0.36
N PHE A 295 -0.29 14.25 -0.01
CA PHE A 295 0.09 14.40 -1.41
C PHE A 295 0.96 13.25 -1.92
N GLY A 296 1.76 12.64 -1.05
CA GLY A 296 2.52 11.43 -1.36
C GLY A 296 1.63 10.19 -1.54
N GLY A 297 0.43 10.17 -0.97
CA GLY A 297 -0.56 9.12 -1.20
C GLY A 297 -1.23 9.15 -2.58
N ILE A 298 -1.07 10.23 -3.38
CA ILE A 298 -1.71 10.36 -4.69
C ILE A 298 -0.94 9.63 -5.80
N PRO A 299 0.37 9.84 -6.03
CA PRO A 299 1.07 9.23 -7.16
C PRO A 299 1.50 7.78 -6.88
N TRP A 300 0.55 6.94 -6.50
CA TRP A 300 0.77 5.53 -6.22
C TRP A 300 0.17 4.63 -7.29
N GLN A 301 0.94 3.63 -7.72
CA GLN A 301 0.44 2.67 -8.70
C GLN A 301 -0.73 1.87 -8.17
N VAL A 302 -0.69 1.45 -6.92
CA VAL A 302 -1.76 0.68 -6.30
C VAL A 302 -3.08 1.46 -6.26
N TYR A 303 -3.04 2.77 -6.06
CA TYR A 303 -4.18 3.68 -6.17
C TYR A 303 -4.70 3.73 -7.60
N PHE A 304 -3.83 4.09 -8.55
CA PHE A 304 -4.22 4.22 -9.94
C PHE A 304 -4.60 2.90 -10.59
N GLN A 305 -4.08 1.78 -10.13
CA GLN A 305 -4.49 0.46 -10.63
C GLN A 305 -5.99 0.22 -10.42
N ARG A 306 -6.57 0.63 -9.28
CA ARG A 306 -8.02 0.57 -9.01
C ARG A 306 -8.80 1.61 -9.82
N VAL A 307 -8.31 2.84 -9.84
CA VAL A 307 -8.86 3.93 -10.66
C VAL A 307 -8.96 3.53 -12.13
N LEU A 308 -7.89 2.98 -12.69
CA LEU A 308 -7.78 2.58 -14.09
C LEU A 308 -8.56 1.29 -14.41
N SER A 309 -8.81 0.44 -13.42
CA SER A 309 -9.65 -0.75 -13.52
C SER A 309 -11.15 -0.44 -13.52
N SER A 310 -11.54 0.76 -13.11
CA SER A 310 -12.94 1.17 -12.99
C SER A 310 -13.64 1.28 -14.35
N LYS A 311 -14.98 1.07 -14.33
CA LYS A 311 -15.81 1.04 -15.55
C LYS A 311 -15.79 2.35 -16.33
N ASN A 312 -15.76 3.50 -15.65
CA ASN A 312 -15.77 4.83 -16.27
C ASN A 312 -15.17 5.90 -15.35
N GLU A 313 -15.05 7.15 -15.84
CA GLU A 313 -14.47 8.28 -15.12
C GLU A 313 -15.20 8.64 -13.82
N ASN A 314 -16.53 8.56 -13.79
CA ASN A 314 -17.32 8.84 -12.61
C ASN A 314 -17.14 7.76 -11.54
N THR A 315 -17.10 6.49 -11.96
CA THR A 315 -16.76 5.38 -11.06
C THR A 315 -15.37 5.58 -10.47
N ALA A 316 -14.39 6.01 -11.27
CA ALA A 316 -13.02 6.29 -10.82
C ALA A 316 -12.96 7.39 -9.73
N MET A 317 -13.75 8.43 -9.87
CA MET A 317 -13.83 9.51 -8.88
C MET A 317 -14.52 9.03 -7.59
N TRP A 318 -15.71 8.45 -7.72
CA TRP A 318 -16.51 8.10 -6.56
C TRP A 318 -15.94 6.94 -5.75
N LEU A 319 -15.29 5.95 -6.40
CA LEU A 319 -14.59 4.90 -5.65
C LEU A 319 -13.49 5.48 -4.75
N SER A 320 -12.77 6.48 -5.24
CA SER A 320 -11.67 7.12 -4.49
C SER A 320 -12.22 7.91 -3.29
N ILE A 321 -13.24 8.74 -3.51
CA ILE A 321 -13.84 9.56 -2.45
C ILE A 321 -14.45 8.66 -1.37
N ALA A 322 -15.24 7.66 -1.76
CA ALA A 322 -15.88 6.75 -0.82
C ALA A 322 -14.85 5.91 -0.03
N ALA A 323 -13.82 5.40 -0.71
CA ALA A 323 -12.74 4.68 -0.03
C ALA A 323 -11.98 5.57 0.95
N GLY A 324 -11.77 6.86 0.64
CA GLY A 324 -11.14 7.81 1.56
C GLY A 324 -11.90 7.95 2.88
N PHE A 325 -13.23 8.07 2.83
CA PHE A 325 -14.06 8.08 4.04
C PHE A 325 -14.04 6.74 4.78
N LEU A 326 -14.13 5.61 4.06
CA LEU A 326 -14.06 4.29 4.68
C LEU A 326 -12.70 4.05 5.36
N CYS A 327 -11.59 4.52 4.78
CA CYS A 327 -10.28 4.46 5.42
C CYS A 327 -10.29 5.16 6.79
N ILE A 328 -10.82 6.39 6.88
CA ILE A 328 -10.88 7.12 8.14
C ILE A 328 -11.75 6.37 9.18
N ILE A 329 -12.89 5.82 8.78
CA ILE A 329 -13.77 5.07 9.68
C ILE A 329 -13.10 3.78 10.18
N LEU A 330 -12.42 3.05 9.31
CA LEU A 330 -11.76 1.79 9.65
C LEU A 330 -10.48 1.96 10.49
N ALA A 331 -9.98 3.18 10.67
CA ALA A 331 -8.90 3.49 11.60
C ALA A 331 -9.36 3.53 13.05
N VAL A 332 -10.64 3.79 13.31
CA VAL A 332 -11.17 3.95 14.68
C VAL A 332 -10.81 2.76 15.58
N PRO A 333 -10.97 1.49 15.17
CA PRO A 333 -10.56 0.37 16.00
C PRO A 333 -9.07 0.39 16.37
N ALA A 334 -8.19 0.70 15.42
CA ALA A 334 -6.75 0.74 15.67
C ALA A 334 -6.36 1.83 16.67
N VAL A 335 -6.98 3.03 16.58
CA VAL A 335 -6.79 4.10 17.55
C VAL A 335 -7.30 3.67 18.93
N MET A 336 -8.50 3.10 19.02
CA MET A 336 -9.07 2.63 20.28
C MET A 336 -8.24 1.52 20.94
N ILE A 337 -7.69 0.62 20.13
CA ILE A 337 -6.76 -0.43 20.58
C ILE A 337 -5.45 0.18 21.10
N GLY A 338 -4.89 1.18 20.42
CA GLY A 338 -3.71 1.91 20.89
C GLY A 338 -3.94 2.58 22.25
N VAL A 339 -5.11 3.24 22.42
CA VAL A 339 -5.52 3.87 23.70
C VAL A 339 -5.71 2.83 24.81
N ALA A 340 -6.41 1.72 24.51
CA ALA A 340 -6.63 0.65 25.48
C ALA A 340 -5.29 0.00 25.91
N GLY A 341 -4.41 -0.29 24.93
CA GLY A 341 -3.11 -0.87 25.19
C GLY A 341 -2.18 0.03 26.02
N PHE A 342 -2.25 1.35 25.80
CA PHE A 342 -1.52 2.32 26.63
C PHE A 342 -2.02 2.33 28.09
N SER A 343 -3.32 2.14 28.28
CA SER A 343 -3.97 2.19 29.59
C SER A 343 -3.96 0.84 30.32
N ALA A 344 -3.45 -0.22 29.70
CA ALA A 344 -3.48 -1.57 30.24
C ALA A 344 -2.42 -1.77 31.34
N ASP A 345 -2.79 -2.48 32.40
CA ASP A 345 -1.87 -3.04 33.39
C ASP A 345 -1.38 -4.42 32.91
N TRP A 346 -0.32 -4.43 32.11
CA TRP A 346 0.23 -5.65 31.51
C TRP A 346 0.69 -6.68 32.54
N ALA A 347 1.12 -6.23 33.72
CA ALA A 347 1.53 -7.14 34.80
C ALA A 347 0.36 -7.99 35.31
N SER A 348 -0.87 -7.48 35.25
CA SER A 348 -2.07 -8.25 35.63
C SER A 348 -2.34 -9.46 34.72
N TYR A 349 -1.81 -9.43 33.49
CA TYR A 349 -1.86 -10.54 32.52
C TYR A 349 -0.65 -11.49 32.66
N GLY A 350 0.26 -11.24 33.60
CA GLY A 350 1.47 -12.05 33.83
C GLY A 350 2.56 -11.84 32.77
N ILE A 351 2.56 -10.72 32.08
CA ILE A 351 3.53 -10.35 31.03
C ILE A 351 4.06 -8.92 31.23
N GLU A 352 5.24 -8.63 30.70
CA GLU A 352 5.86 -7.30 30.77
C GLU A 352 5.23 -6.28 29.78
N GLY A 353 4.30 -6.73 28.93
CA GLY A 353 3.74 -5.94 27.83
C GLY A 353 4.48 -6.17 26.51
N PRO A 354 4.15 -5.39 25.45
CA PRO A 354 4.79 -5.54 24.15
C PRO A 354 6.27 -5.15 24.21
N GLY A 355 7.14 -5.97 23.63
CA GLY A 355 8.57 -5.69 23.54
C GLY A 355 8.88 -4.55 22.54
N ALA A 356 8.01 -4.34 21.58
CA ALA A 356 8.04 -3.22 20.64
C ALA A 356 6.65 -2.62 20.44
N ALA A 357 6.57 -1.30 20.23
CA ALA A 357 5.29 -0.62 20.04
C ALA A 357 4.48 -1.16 18.83
N SER A 358 5.15 -1.70 17.82
CA SER A 358 4.53 -2.34 16.64
C SER A 358 3.72 -3.61 16.98
N GLU A 359 3.93 -4.19 18.14
CA GLU A 359 3.22 -5.40 18.60
C GLU A 359 1.88 -5.08 19.28
N ILE A 360 1.62 -3.80 19.64
CA ILE A 360 0.49 -3.43 20.50
C ILE A 360 -0.86 -3.90 19.96
N LEU A 361 -1.08 -3.82 18.65
CA LEU A 361 -2.32 -4.28 18.04
C LEU A 361 -2.58 -5.76 18.34
N ALA A 362 -1.58 -6.61 18.13
CA ALA A 362 -1.70 -8.04 18.34
C ALA A 362 -1.79 -8.40 19.84
N TYR A 363 -1.06 -7.69 20.69
CA TYR A 363 -1.10 -7.87 22.16
C TYR A 363 -2.48 -7.56 22.73
N VAL A 364 -3.06 -6.42 22.40
CA VAL A 364 -4.42 -6.06 22.87
C VAL A 364 -5.44 -7.08 22.39
N ILE A 365 -5.38 -7.50 21.13
CA ILE A 365 -6.28 -8.51 20.58
C ILE A 365 -6.13 -9.84 21.36
N ASN A 366 -4.91 -10.26 21.64
CA ASN A 366 -4.65 -11.56 22.25
C ASN A 366 -4.96 -11.61 23.76
N TYR A 367 -4.58 -10.57 24.49
CA TYR A 367 -4.64 -10.58 25.96
C TYR A 367 -5.87 -9.88 26.55
N MET A 368 -6.44 -8.89 25.83
CA MET A 368 -7.57 -8.08 26.31
C MET A 368 -8.89 -8.45 25.63
N SER A 369 -8.97 -9.63 25.02
CA SER A 369 -10.20 -10.13 24.37
C SER A 369 -10.46 -11.58 24.75
N PRO A 370 -11.74 -12.01 24.83
CA PRO A 370 -12.07 -13.43 24.97
C PRO A 370 -11.46 -14.25 23.84
N TYR A 371 -11.05 -15.50 24.13
CA TYR A 371 -10.35 -16.36 23.19
C TYR A 371 -10.99 -16.46 21.80
N ALA A 372 -12.32 -16.57 21.73
CA ALA A 372 -13.04 -16.63 20.43
C ALA A 372 -12.93 -15.31 19.64
N VAL A 373 -12.97 -14.17 20.32
CA VAL A 373 -12.82 -12.84 19.71
C VAL A 373 -11.39 -12.65 19.23
N SER A 374 -10.41 -13.02 20.04
CA SER A 374 -8.99 -12.98 19.69
C SER A 374 -8.69 -13.77 18.41
N ILE A 375 -9.19 -15.00 18.30
CA ILE A 375 -9.04 -15.84 17.08
C ILE A 375 -9.60 -15.14 15.85
N ILE A 376 -10.82 -14.61 15.92
CA ILE A 376 -11.47 -13.94 14.79
C ILE A 376 -10.70 -12.67 14.40
N ALA A 377 -10.29 -11.87 15.38
CA ALA A 377 -9.61 -10.61 15.14
C ALA A 377 -8.18 -10.80 14.61
N LEU A 378 -7.39 -11.72 15.18
CA LEU A 378 -6.06 -12.05 14.65
C LEU A 378 -6.14 -12.59 13.22
N GLY A 379 -7.12 -13.45 12.93
CA GLY A 379 -7.38 -13.92 11.57
C GLY A 379 -7.81 -12.80 10.61
N ALA A 380 -8.58 -11.84 11.10
CA ALA A 380 -8.99 -10.66 10.33
C ALA A 380 -7.80 -9.74 10.02
N VAL A 381 -6.90 -9.53 10.99
CA VAL A 381 -5.64 -8.78 10.77
C VAL A 381 -4.76 -9.51 9.75
N ALA A 382 -4.58 -10.82 9.88
CA ALA A 382 -3.81 -11.61 8.92
C ALA A 382 -4.40 -11.53 7.51
N ALA A 383 -5.74 -11.56 7.36
CA ALA A 383 -6.42 -11.38 6.08
C ALA A 383 -6.22 -9.97 5.51
N ALA A 384 -6.30 -8.93 6.35
CA ALA A 384 -6.06 -7.54 5.96
C ALA A 384 -4.63 -7.33 5.43
N VAL A 385 -3.65 -7.92 6.11
CA VAL A 385 -2.25 -7.86 5.70
C VAL A 385 -2.04 -8.50 4.33
N MET A 386 -2.64 -9.67 4.11
CA MET A 386 -2.54 -10.38 2.83
C MET A 386 -3.11 -9.55 1.67
N SER A 387 -4.25 -8.88 1.85
CA SER A 387 -4.86 -8.00 0.86
C SER A 387 -3.95 -6.85 0.41
N SER A 388 -3.25 -6.24 1.37
CA SER A 388 -2.32 -5.14 1.06
C SER A 388 -1.04 -5.64 0.41
N MET A 389 -0.53 -6.80 0.82
CA MET A 389 0.71 -7.35 0.31
C MET A 389 0.62 -7.77 -1.16
N ASP A 390 -0.44 -8.49 -1.55
CA ASP A 390 -0.63 -8.88 -2.95
C ASP A 390 -0.88 -7.66 -3.85
N SER A 391 -1.56 -6.65 -3.33
CA SER A 391 -1.79 -5.38 -4.02
C SER A 391 -0.50 -4.61 -4.27
N SER A 392 0.37 -4.47 -3.26
CA SER A 392 1.65 -3.77 -3.37
C SER A 392 2.59 -4.47 -4.34
N ILE A 393 2.83 -5.77 -4.14
CA ILE A 393 3.73 -6.55 -5.01
C ILE A 393 3.22 -6.58 -6.46
N LEU A 394 1.91 -6.76 -6.68
CA LEU A 394 1.33 -6.75 -8.02
C LEU A 394 1.47 -5.39 -8.71
N SER A 395 1.29 -4.30 -7.96
CA SER A 395 1.40 -2.95 -8.50
C SER A 395 2.83 -2.61 -8.93
N ALA A 396 3.81 -2.85 -8.07
CA ALA A 396 5.22 -2.66 -8.36
C ALA A 396 5.69 -3.52 -9.56
N SER A 397 5.26 -4.80 -9.59
CA SER A 397 5.59 -5.74 -10.66
C SER A 397 4.93 -5.36 -11.98
N SER A 398 3.73 -4.79 -11.95
CA SER A 398 3.03 -4.30 -13.14
C SER A 398 3.77 -3.11 -13.75
N MET A 399 4.23 -2.15 -12.94
CA MET A 399 5.05 -1.03 -13.42
C MET A 399 6.40 -1.51 -13.96
N ALA A 400 7.07 -2.44 -13.28
CA ALA A 400 8.33 -3.02 -13.76
C ALA A 400 8.19 -3.62 -15.16
N ALA A 401 7.15 -4.42 -15.38
CA ALA A 401 6.89 -5.05 -16.67
C ALA A 401 6.45 -4.05 -17.74
N TRP A 402 5.55 -3.11 -17.39
CA TRP A 402 4.90 -2.23 -18.34
C TRP A 402 5.73 -0.99 -18.69
N ASN A 403 6.38 -0.34 -17.72
CA ASN A 403 7.10 0.91 -17.91
C ASN A 403 8.62 0.76 -17.98
N VAL A 404 9.17 -0.40 -17.62
CA VAL A 404 10.62 -0.66 -17.71
C VAL A 404 10.89 -1.76 -18.73
N TYR A 405 10.41 -3.00 -18.49
CA TYR A 405 10.73 -4.13 -19.34
C TYR A 405 10.23 -3.93 -20.77
N ARG A 406 8.95 -3.57 -20.96
CA ARG A 406 8.36 -3.34 -22.29
C ARG A 406 9.09 -2.25 -23.10
N PRO A 407 9.25 -0.99 -22.61
CA PRO A 407 9.79 0.08 -23.45
C PRO A 407 11.32 0.10 -23.53
N LEU A 408 12.05 -0.45 -22.55
CA LEU A 408 13.50 -0.32 -22.45
C LEU A 408 14.25 -1.62 -22.69
N VAL A 409 13.68 -2.79 -22.30
CA VAL A 409 14.37 -4.10 -22.40
C VAL A 409 13.90 -4.87 -23.62
N LYS A 410 12.57 -5.00 -23.83
CA LYS A 410 12.00 -5.76 -24.95
C LYS A 410 10.85 -4.97 -25.60
N PRO A 411 11.14 -3.99 -26.47
CA PRO A 411 10.11 -3.13 -27.09
C PRO A 411 9.04 -3.90 -27.90
N LYS A 412 9.38 -5.03 -28.47
CA LYS A 412 8.46 -5.92 -29.20
C LYS A 412 7.95 -7.08 -28.35
N SER A 413 7.72 -6.84 -27.04
CA SER A 413 7.17 -7.86 -26.13
C SER A 413 5.70 -8.14 -26.44
N ASN A 414 5.31 -9.40 -26.36
CA ASN A 414 3.92 -9.86 -26.43
C ASN A 414 3.31 -9.98 -25.01
N GLY A 415 2.00 -10.30 -24.94
CA GLY A 415 1.29 -10.45 -23.68
C GLY A 415 1.90 -11.48 -22.73
N ASN A 416 2.43 -12.58 -23.26
CA ASN A 416 3.07 -13.64 -22.47
C ASN A 416 4.43 -13.19 -21.89
N ASP A 417 5.18 -12.38 -22.63
CA ASP A 417 6.42 -11.77 -22.13
C ASP A 417 6.15 -10.85 -20.95
N ILE A 418 5.11 -10.01 -21.05
CA ILE A 418 4.69 -9.11 -19.95
C ILE A 418 4.26 -9.92 -18.73
N LYS A 419 3.44 -10.96 -18.87
CA LYS A 419 3.05 -11.84 -17.76
C LYS A 419 4.26 -12.51 -17.08
N ARG A 420 5.23 -12.97 -17.88
CA ARG A 420 6.47 -13.55 -17.33
C ARG A 420 7.28 -12.50 -16.57
N ALA A 421 7.42 -11.29 -17.13
CA ALA A 421 8.12 -10.20 -16.46
C ALA A 421 7.43 -9.83 -15.12
N ILE A 422 6.09 -9.74 -15.07
CA ILE A 422 5.34 -9.51 -13.83
C ILE A 422 5.67 -10.60 -12.81
N ARG A 423 5.63 -11.88 -13.16
CA ARG A 423 5.89 -12.99 -12.23
C ARG A 423 7.31 -13.00 -11.69
N VAL A 424 8.31 -12.73 -12.52
CA VAL A 424 9.70 -12.60 -12.06
C VAL A 424 9.85 -11.43 -11.11
N SER A 425 9.24 -10.28 -11.43
CA SER A 425 9.25 -9.09 -10.57
C SER A 425 8.59 -9.35 -9.22
N ILE A 426 7.49 -10.12 -9.16
CA ILE A 426 6.83 -10.50 -7.89
C ILE A 426 7.84 -11.17 -6.95
N ILE A 427 8.64 -12.11 -7.45
CA ILE A 427 9.63 -12.82 -6.63
C ILE A 427 10.73 -11.85 -6.16
N ILE A 428 11.29 -11.05 -7.07
CA ILE A 428 12.39 -10.12 -6.75
C ILE A 428 11.91 -9.08 -5.72
N ILE A 429 10.76 -8.46 -5.96
CA ILE A 429 10.20 -7.41 -5.08
C ILE A 429 9.86 -8.00 -3.72
N GLY A 430 9.21 -9.18 -3.67
CA GLY A 430 8.88 -9.85 -2.43
C GLY A 430 10.11 -10.20 -1.59
N LEU A 431 11.16 -10.74 -2.21
CA LEU A 431 12.42 -11.05 -1.51
C LEU A 431 13.10 -9.76 -1.00
N THR A 432 13.16 -8.70 -1.81
CA THR A 432 13.78 -7.44 -1.42
C THR A 432 13.02 -6.79 -0.26
N SER A 433 11.68 -6.78 -0.30
CA SER A 433 10.85 -6.27 0.80
C SER A 433 11.04 -7.08 2.09
N THR A 434 11.25 -8.39 1.97
CA THR A 434 11.56 -9.24 3.13
C THR A 434 12.88 -8.85 3.78
N ILE A 435 13.93 -8.60 2.99
CA ILE A 435 15.22 -8.14 3.51
C ILE A 435 15.05 -6.80 4.23
N VAL A 436 14.29 -5.86 3.68
CA VAL A 436 14.01 -4.58 4.34
C VAL A 436 13.27 -4.78 5.65
N ALA A 437 12.24 -5.63 5.69
CA ALA A 437 11.44 -5.92 6.88
C ALA A 437 12.26 -6.54 8.02
N LEU A 438 13.27 -7.36 7.69
CA LEU A 438 14.17 -7.95 8.68
C LEU A 438 15.15 -6.96 9.31
N ASN A 439 15.31 -5.76 8.73
CA ASN A 439 16.24 -4.73 9.20
C ASN A 439 15.57 -3.51 9.84
N ILE A 440 14.28 -3.28 9.59
CA ILE A 440 13.51 -2.15 10.12
C ILE A 440 12.22 -2.69 10.74
N SER A 441 12.16 -2.73 12.07
CA SER A 441 11.03 -3.31 12.80
C SER A 441 9.84 -2.37 13.04
N SER A 442 10.00 -1.06 12.85
CA SER A 442 8.91 -0.09 13.03
C SER A 442 8.05 0.01 11.77
N VAL A 443 6.77 -0.32 11.90
CA VAL A 443 5.77 -0.17 10.83
C VAL A 443 5.58 1.32 10.51
N TYR A 444 5.54 2.18 11.53
CA TYR A 444 5.40 3.62 11.40
C TYR A 444 6.54 4.23 10.57
N THR A 445 7.79 3.90 10.88
CA THR A 445 8.97 4.37 10.15
C THR A 445 8.93 3.96 8.68
N LEU A 446 8.69 2.68 8.41
CA LEU A 446 8.59 2.17 7.04
C LEU A 446 7.48 2.85 6.25
N TRP A 447 6.41 3.23 6.91
CA TRP A 447 5.27 3.90 6.30
C TRP A 447 5.56 5.33 5.85
N TYR A 448 6.31 6.10 6.66
CA TYR A 448 6.78 7.41 6.24
C TYR A 448 7.80 7.31 5.10
N LEU A 449 8.73 6.36 5.18
CA LEU A 449 9.70 6.11 4.11
C LEU A 449 9.04 5.75 2.78
N CYS A 450 7.95 4.98 2.79
CA CYS A 450 7.28 4.59 1.56
C CYS A 450 6.65 5.80 0.83
N ALA A 451 6.08 6.76 1.55
CA ALA A 451 5.45 7.94 0.96
C ALA A 451 6.44 9.07 0.60
N ASP A 452 7.66 9.03 1.15
CA ASP A 452 8.62 10.13 1.13
C ASP A 452 9.10 10.50 -0.29
N LEU A 453 9.79 9.59 -0.97
CA LEU A 453 10.26 9.84 -2.34
C LEU A 453 9.09 9.98 -3.34
N VAL A 454 7.97 9.35 -3.04
CA VAL A 454 6.73 9.50 -3.81
C VAL A 454 6.23 10.94 -3.71
N TYR A 455 6.22 11.51 -2.50
CA TYR A 455 5.86 12.90 -2.26
C TYR A 455 6.83 13.88 -2.91
N CYS A 456 8.11 13.74 -2.58
CA CYS A 456 9.13 14.70 -3.00
C CYS A 456 9.33 14.72 -4.52
N ILE A 457 9.27 13.56 -5.18
CA ILE A 457 9.63 13.40 -6.59
C ILE A 457 8.41 13.17 -7.47
N LEU A 458 7.60 12.14 -7.17
CA LEU A 458 6.56 11.71 -8.11
C LEU A 458 5.35 12.63 -8.12
N PHE A 459 5.00 13.25 -6.99
CA PHE A 459 3.87 14.17 -6.93
C PHE A 459 4.05 15.39 -7.85
N PRO A 460 5.17 16.15 -7.82
CA PRO A 460 5.40 17.24 -8.77
C PRO A 460 5.47 16.77 -10.22
N GLN A 461 6.05 15.60 -10.49
CA GLN A 461 6.13 15.03 -11.84
C GLN A 461 4.75 14.67 -12.40
N LEU A 462 3.94 13.95 -11.64
CA LEU A 462 2.60 13.55 -12.06
C LEU A 462 1.69 14.78 -12.23
N THR A 463 1.75 15.72 -11.29
CA THR A 463 0.96 16.95 -11.32
C THR A 463 1.27 17.77 -12.57
N THR A 464 2.53 18.01 -12.86
CA THR A 464 2.92 18.77 -14.06
C THR A 464 2.63 18.00 -15.36
N ALA A 465 2.84 16.69 -15.39
CA ALA A 465 2.50 15.87 -16.56
C ALA A 465 1.00 15.96 -16.89
N LEU A 466 0.15 15.93 -15.88
CA LEU A 466 -1.31 15.96 -16.09
C LEU A 466 -1.86 17.37 -16.31
N PHE A 467 -1.39 18.38 -15.59
CA PHE A 467 -2.05 19.70 -15.53
C PHE A 467 -1.29 20.82 -16.22
N ASP A 468 0.03 20.70 -16.41
CA ASP A 468 0.82 21.72 -17.09
C ASP A 468 1.06 21.38 -18.57
N LYS A 469 0.35 22.06 -19.47
CA LYS A 469 0.49 21.84 -20.92
C LYS A 469 1.90 22.17 -21.44
N LYS A 470 2.68 22.98 -20.73
CA LYS A 470 4.01 23.44 -21.13
C LYS A 470 5.15 22.62 -20.51
N ALA A 471 4.84 21.67 -19.60
CA ALA A 471 5.85 20.78 -19.02
C ALA A 471 6.54 19.95 -20.11
N ASN A 472 7.87 19.85 -20.03
CA ASN A 472 8.69 19.12 -20.98
C ASN A 472 9.74 18.23 -20.31
N THR A 473 10.45 17.43 -21.09
CA THR A 473 11.44 16.47 -20.63
C THR A 473 12.58 17.11 -19.84
N TYR A 474 13.09 18.28 -20.29
CA TYR A 474 14.19 18.96 -19.59
C TYR A 474 13.77 19.48 -18.22
N GLY A 475 12.55 20.04 -18.12
CA GLY A 475 11.97 20.42 -16.83
C GLY A 475 11.81 19.24 -15.90
N ALA A 476 11.30 18.10 -16.41
CA ALA A 476 11.14 16.89 -15.63
C ALA A 476 12.47 16.36 -15.06
N ILE A 477 13.54 16.32 -15.87
CA ILE A 477 14.87 15.89 -15.42
C ILE A 477 15.45 16.86 -14.38
N ALA A 478 15.37 18.17 -14.63
CA ALA A 478 15.86 19.17 -13.69
C ALA A 478 15.11 19.11 -12.35
N GLY A 479 13.76 19.00 -12.40
CA GLY A 479 12.93 18.87 -11.20
C GLY A 479 13.22 17.59 -10.41
N LEU A 480 13.42 16.45 -11.09
CA LEU A 480 13.87 15.21 -10.46
C LEU A 480 15.20 15.41 -9.71
N ALA A 481 16.21 16.03 -10.36
CA ALA A 481 17.51 16.26 -9.76
C ALA A 481 17.40 17.16 -8.51
N VAL A 482 16.64 18.25 -8.59
CA VAL A 482 16.47 19.19 -7.47
C VAL A 482 15.70 18.54 -6.33
N SER A 483 14.57 17.87 -6.61
CA SER A 483 13.80 17.15 -5.57
C SER A 483 14.66 16.11 -4.86
N PHE A 484 15.37 15.29 -5.62
CA PHE A 484 16.23 14.25 -5.08
C PHE A 484 17.36 14.83 -4.22
N PHE A 485 18.08 15.84 -4.73
CA PHE A 485 19.17 16.48 -4.00
C PHE A 485 18.70 17.11 -2.68
N LEU A 486 17.62 17.88 -2.72
CA LEU A 486 17.06 18.49 -1.51
C LEU A 486 16.55 17.43 -0.52
N ARG A 487 15.88 16.36 -1.01
CA ARG A 487 15.39 15.32 -0.11
C ARG A 487 16.53 14.56 0.57
N VAL A 488 17.50 14.07 -0.21
CA VAL A 488 18.62 13.29 0.34
C VAL A 488 19.53 14.15 1.21
N GLY A 489 19.62 15.45 0.92
CA GLY A 489 20.37 16.42 1.71
C GLY A 489 19.92 16.52 3.17
N GLY A 490 18.65 16.21 3.48
CA GLY A 490 18.13 16.17 4.84
C GLY A 490 18.47 14.89 5.61
N GLY A 491 19.11 13.93 4.95
CA GLY A 491 19.46 12.64 5.55
C GLY A 491 18.23 11.73 5.79
N GLU A 492 18.49 10.57 6.36
CA GLU A 492 17.46 9.62 6.81
C GLU A 492 18.01 8.76 7.95
N PRO A 493 17.71 9.10 9.21
CA PRO A 493 18.23 8.37 10.37
C PRO A 493 17.87 6.89 10.38
N ALA A 494 16.67 6.54 9.91
CA ALA A 494 16.21 5.14 9.85
C ALA A 494 17.05 4.27 8.91
N LEU A 495 17.72 4.88 7.92
CA LEU A 495 18.63 4.20 7.00
C LEU A 495 20.11 4.47 7.33
N GLY A 496 20.41 5.15 8.45
CA GLY A 496 21.77 5.54 8.83
C GLY A 496 22.40 6.58 7.90
N LEU A 497 21.60 7.33 7.15
CA LEU A 497 22.09 8.36 6.22
C LEU A 497 22.13 9.71 6.92
N PRO A 498 23.32 10.32 7.12
CA PRO A 498 23.44 11.63 7.75
C PRO A 498 22.95 12.75 6.81
N ALA A 499 22.41 13.83 7.41
CA ALA A 499 22.14 15.06 6.67
C ALA A 499 23.45 15.70 6.21
N PHE A 500 23.54 16.16 4.95
CA PHE A 500 24.71 16.87 4.42
C PHE A 500 24.39 18.30 3.96
N LEU A 501 23.12 18.65 3.81
CA LEU A 501 22.70 20.03 3.64
C LEU A 501 22.46 20.68 5.01
N PRO A 502 22.89 21.94 5.21
CA PRO A 502 22.79 22.64 6.49
C PRO A 502 21.35 23.14 6.72
N TYR A 503 20.40 22.21 6.84
CA TYR A 503 19.05 22.57 7.21
C TYR A 503 19.00 23.07 8.66
N PRO A 504 18.16 24.07 8.97
CA PRO A 504 17.92 24.50 10.35
C PRO A 504 17.08 23.45 11.11
N MET A 505 16.86 23.69 12.42
CA MET A 505 15.98 22.87 13.27
C MET A 505 16.45 21.41 13.34
N ILE A 506 17.69 21.19 13.80
CA ILE A 506 18.24 19.85 14.04
C ILE A 506 18.10 19.54 15.53
N GLU A 507 17.44 18.41 15.84
CA GLU A 507 17.33 17.88 17.19
C GLU A 507 17.65 16.38 17.17
N ASP A 508 18.46 15.91 18.09
CA ASP A 508 18.91 14.51 18.22
C ASP A 508 19.40 13.89 16.90
N GLY A 509 20.07 14.70 16.06
CA GLY A 509 20.58 14.27 14.76
C GLY A 509 19.55 14.18 13.64
N ALA A 510 18.27 14.49 13.92
CA ALA A 510 17.20 14.54 12.94
C ALA A 510 16.90 15.98 12.50
N VAL A 511 16.65 16.18 11.22
CA VAL A 511 16.21 17.47 10.65
C VAL A 511 14.71 17.59 10.82
N LEU A 512 14.27 18.54 11.66
CA LEU A 512 12.84 18.84 11.88
C LEU A 512 12.29 19.92 10.95
N PHE A 513 13.17 20.63 10.24
CA PHE A 513 12.79 21.55 9.17
C PHE A 513 11.96 20.83 8.09
N PRO A 514 10.91 21.45 7.49
CA PRO A 514 10.06 20.80 6.49
C PRO A 514 10.76 20.62 5.13
N PHE A 515 11.88 19.89 5.13
CA PHE A 515 12.74 19.72 3.95
C PHE A 515 12.13 18.82 2.88
N ARG A 516 11.21 17.94 3.25
CA ARG A 516 10.46 17.10 2.29
C ARG A 516 9.50 17.96 1.47
N THR A 517 8.77 18.85 2.13
CA THR A 517 7.92 19.85 1.45
C THR A 517 8.75 20.81 0.62
N LEU A 518 9.91 21.26 1.12
CA LEU A 518 10.85 22.06 0.34
C LEU A 518 11.31 21.32 -0.92
N ALA A 519 11.66 20.05 -0.82
CA ALA A 519 12.08 19.23 -1.96
C ALA A 519 10.95 19.09 -3.00
N MET A 520 9.72 18.85 -2.55
CA MET A 520 8.54 18.76 -3.41
C MET A 520 8.26 20.08 -4.13
N VAL A 521 8.19 21.19 -3.40
CA VAL A 521 7.93 22.53 -3.96
C VAL A 521 9.07 22.97 -4.87
N GLY A 522 10.32 22.78 -4.43
CA GLY A 522 11.51 23.09 -5.23
C GLY A 522 11.53 22.33 -6.55
N GLY A 523 11.22 21.04 -6.52
CA GLY A 523 11.07 20.22 -7.72
C GLY A 523 9.94 20.70 -8.63
N LEU A 524 8.76 20.97 -8.08
CA LEU A 524 7.60 21.48 -8.82
C LEU A 524 7.93 22.81 -9.53
N LEU A 525 8.49 23.77 -8.81
CA LEU A 525 8.89 25.05 -9.37
C LEU A 525 9.97 24.88 -10.44
N THR A 526 10.95 24.02 -10.20
CA THR A 526 12.02 23.74 -11.18
C THR A 526 11.45 23.14 -12.46
N ILE A 527 10.52 22.17 -12.38
CA ILE A 527 9.85 21.63 -13.57
C ILE A 527 9.18 22.75 -14.35
N ILE A 528 8.42 23.61 -13.66
CA ILE A 528 7.70 24.72 -14.30
C ILE A 528 8.67 25.72 -14.95
N ILE A 529 9.66 26.21 -14.24
CA ILE A 529 10.59 27.24 -14.71
C ILE A 529 11.44 26.72 -15.87
N VAL A 530 12.11 25.57 -15.69
CA VAL A 530 12.99 25.01 -16.72
C VAL A 530 12.19 24.64 -17.97
N SER A 531 10.97 24.09 -17.82
CA SER A 531 10.12 23.83 -18.97
C SER A 531 9.77 25.10 -19.75
N ARG A 532 9.51 26.24 -19.07
CA ARG A 532 9.23 27.53 -19.74
C ARG A 532 10.45 28.05 -20.51
N LEU A 533 11.62 27.95 -19.91
CA LEU A 533 12.89 28.43 -20.49
C LEU A 533 13.34 27.58 -21.69
N THR A 534 12.97 26.31 -21.72
CA THR A 534 13.48 25.35 -22.71
C THR A 534 12.45 24.97 -23.80
N GLN A 535 11.34 25.72 -23.94
CA GLN A 535 10.27 25.40 -24.91
C GLN A 535 10.77 25.27 -26.36
N LYS A 536 11.74 26.09 -26.75
CA LYS A 536 12.32 26.05 -28.10
C LYS A 536 13.22 24.84 -28.33
N ALA A 537 14.01 24.45 -27.33
CA ALA A 537 14.95 23.32 -27.40
C ALA A 537 14.28 21.97 -27.17
N CYS A 538 13.25 21.93 -26.33
CA CYS A 538 12.50 20.75 -25.98
C CYS A 538 10.99 21.08 -25.94
N PRO A 539 10.30 21.04 -27.08
CA PRO A 539 8.87 21.29 -27.14
C PRO A 539 8.08 20.29 -26.29
N PRO A 540 7.03 20.75 -25.56
CA PRO A 540 6.22 19.86 -24.73
C PRO A 540 5.43 18.87 -25.57
N GLN A 541 5.44 17.61 -25.19
CA GLN A 541 4.61 16.59 -25.82
C GLN A 541 3.15 16.75 -25.34
N PRO A 542 2.13 16.67 -26.22
CA PRO A 542 0.75 16.72 -25.79
C PRO A 542 0.39 15.47 -25.00
N LEU A 543 -0.43 15.65 -23.95
CA LEU A 543 -0.98 14.53 -23.21
C LEU A 543 -2.01 13.79 -24.09
N GLY A 544 -1.86 12.48 -24.21
CA GLY A 544 -2.71 11.62 -25.03
C GLY A 544 -2.70 10.18 -24.53
N LYS A 545 -3.41 9.29 -25.23
CA LYS A 545 -3.33 7.85 -24.95
C LYS A 545 -1.91 7.34 -25.24
N LEU A 546 -1.42 6.44 -24.42
CA LEU A 546 -0.13 5.81 -24.66
C LEU A 546 -0.23 4.92 -25.93
N LYS A 547 0.60 5.21 -26.93
CA LYS A 547 0.71 4.38 -28.13
C LYS A 547 1.62 3.19 -27.82
N THR A 548 1.07 1.99 -27.82
CA THR A 548 1.81 0.74 -27.59
C THR A 548 1.98 -0.02 -28.90
N GLU A 549 3.23 -0.34 -29.24
CA GLU A 549 3.57 -1.23 -30.36
C GLU A 549 3.54 -2.69 -29.92
N MET A 550 2.50 -3.11 -29.19
CA MET A 550 2.36 -4.52 -28.85
C MET A 550 1.92 -5.31 -30.08
N THR A 551 2.64 -6.37 -30.42
CA THR A 551 2.15 -7.39 -31.35
C THR A 551 0.92 -8.05 -30.70
N GLU A 552 -0.23 -7.96 -31.34
CA GLU A 552 -1.40 -8.73 -30.96
C GLU A 552 -1.05 -10.23 -31.10
N ASP A 553 -1.32 -11.01 -30.03
CA ASP A 553 -1.15 -12.47 -30.02
C ASP A 553 -2.26 -13.15 -30.83
#